data_5105b0d3d110610369a71c1d73cea45e
#
_entry.id   5105b0d3d110610369a71c1d73cea45e
#
_cell.length_a   1.000
_cell.length_b   1.000
_cell.length_c   1.000
_cell.angle_alpha   90.00
_cell.angle_beta   90.00
_cell.angle_gamma   90.00
#
_symmetry.space_group_name_H-M   'P 1'
#
loop_
_entity.id
_entity.type
_entity.pdbx_description
1 polymer ?
#
loop_
_entity_poly.entity_id
_entity_poly.type
_entity_poly.pdbx_seq_one_letter_code
_entity_poly.pdbx_strand_id
1 'polypeptide(L)'
;KLMQALNGEQIEAAITDAFEVLLECVGAASGTVWLKNNDKGRIYSMVSIGGTNLSGFSIEIGQGIVGQACDSQEPINVQDAASDERFPGGKDDITGIEVKNVYFMPMSFRKETVGCVELINRSAPGGYTEEEVSLIHSFTGLITLFIDENGYSYTADTDKKVIMSLKGITKDYKSGMDMVHILKGIDLDIYENELLVILGESGCGKSTLLNIIGGMDSPTSGEITLDDKDFSHPTEKELVDFRRDYIGFIFQAYNLMPNLTALENVKFIAEICKNPGDPAEAIEMVGLTSRANNYPSMMSGGQQQRVSIARAIVKRPRIILADEPTAALDFTTGREVLELIEDLIAKKVTTVVMVTHNIEIAKMANRVIRVKNGRISSIRVNTWPMHAADLVW
;
A
#
# COMPACT_ATOMS: atom_id res chain seq x y z
N LYS A 1 22.75 -14.39 -10.38
CA LYS A 1 22.44 -14.47 -8.95
C LYS A 1 21.17 -13.65 -8.76
N LEU A 2 20.02 -14.28 -8.46
CA LEU A 2 18.83 -13.62 -7.97
C LEU A 2 19.27 -12.82 -6.73
N MET A 3 19.08 -11.51 -6.76
CA MET A 3 19.11 -10.72 -5.54
C MET A 3 17.95 -11.23 -4.69
N GLN A 4 18.25 -11.93 -3.59
CA GLN A 4 17.29 -12.14 -2.53
C GLN A 4 16.92 -10.75 -2.02
N ALA A 5 15.62 -10.46 -1.91
CA ALA A 5 15.18 -9.24 -1.24
C ALA A 5 15.75 -9.25 0.18
N LEU A 6 16.38 -8.15 0.58
CA LEU A 6 16.90 -7.99 1.93
C LEU A 6 15.73 -7.99 2.91
N ASN A 7 15.91 -8.60 4.07
CA ASN A 7 14.94 -8.44 5.16
C ASN A 7 15.11 -7.07 5.85
N GLY A 8 14.16 -6.66 6.69
CA GLY A 8 14.18 -5.36 7.35
C GLY A 8 15.47 -5.10 8.14
N GLU A 9 15.99 -6.07 8.88
CA GLU A 9 17.24 -5.96 9.65
C GLU A 9 18.45 -5.74 8.75
N GLN A 10 18.51 -6.39 7.58
CA GLN A 10 19.59 -6.21 6.62
C GLN A 10 19.54 -4.82 5.96
N ILE A 11 18.34 -4.28 5.73
CA ILE A 11 18.13 -2.93 5.20
C ILE A 11 18.59 -1.89 6.23
N GLU A 12 18.17 -2.02 7.49
CA GLU A 12 18.60 -1.14 8.58
C GLU A 12 20.11 -1.17 8.78
N ALA A 13 20.74 -2.35 8.79
CA ALA A 13 22.18 -2.49 8.92
C ALA A 13 22.93 -1.77 7.78
N ALA A 14 22.51 -1.96 6.52
CA ALA A 14 23.14 -1.32 5.38
C ALA A 14 23.01 0.21 5.42
N ILE A 15 21.85 0.72 5.87
CA ILE A 15 21.65 2.17 6.04
C ILE A 15 22.47 2.69 7.22
N THR A 16 22.56 1.94 8.32
CA THR A 16 23.38 2.30 9.49
C THR A 16 24.84 2.48 9.09
N ASP A 17 25.44 1.50 8.42
CA ASP A 17 26.83 1.55 7.96
C ASP A 17 27.09 2.78 7.06
N ALA A 18 26.19 3.03 6.11
CA ALA A 18 26.30 4.18 5.22
C ALA A 18 26.10 5.52 5.95
N PHE A 19 25.24 5.55 6.95
CA PHE A 19 24.95 6.75 7.73
C PHE A 19 26.10 7.09 8.69
N GLU A 20 26.77 6.11 9.27
CA GLU A 20 28.00 6.31 10.05
C GLU A 20 29.06 7.04 9.23
N VAL A 21 29.29 6.58 8.00
CA VAL A 21 30.24 7.23 7.07
C VAL A 21 29.83 8.66 6.76
N LEU A 22 28.53 8.93 6.55
CA LEU A 22 28.05 10.30 6.33
C LEU A 22 28.35 11.19 7.54
N LEU A 23 28.01 10.75 8.76
CA LEU A 23 28.25 11.53 10.00
C LEU A 23 29.72 11.90 10.16
N GLU A 24 30.64 10.96 9.89
CA GLU A 24 32.07 11.20 9.91
C GLU A 24 32.51 12.24 8.86
N CYS A 25 32.00 12.11 7.62
CA CYS A 25 32.35 13.01 6.51
C CYS A 25 31.90 14.46 6.78
N VAL A 26 30.74 14.66 7.41
CA VAL A 26 30.17 16.00 7.66
C VAL A 26 30.46 16.51 9.07
N GLY A 27 31.15 15.71 9.91
CA GLY A 27 31.55 16.08 11.27
C GLY A 27 30.39 16.26 12.24
N ALA A 28 29.26 15.57 12.05
CA ALA A 28 28.14 15.55 12.97
C ALA A 28 28.38 14.54 14.11
N ALA A 29 28.04 14.89 15.35
CA ALA A 29 28.25 14.01 16.50
C ALA A 29 27.20 12.89 16.59
N SER A 30 26.01 13.15 16.08
CA SER A 30 24.90 12.18 16.05
C SER A 30 23.95 12.50 14.91
N GLY A 31 23.09 11.54 14.59
CA GLY A 31 22.04 11.74 13.60
C GLY A 31 20.99 10.65 13.62
N THR A 32 19.87 10.95 12.99
CA THR A 32 18.73 10.04 12.91
C THR A 32 18.11 10.09 11.52
N VAL A 33 17.77 8.93 10.98
CA VAL A 33 16.92 8.79 9.79
C VAL A 33 15.49 8.58 10.24
N TRP A 34 14.64 9.53 9.90
CA TRP A 34 13.22 9.53 10.23
C TRP A 34 12.38 9.15 9.02
N LEU A 35 11.42 8.25 9.20
CA LEU A 35 10.46 7.84 8.16
C LEU A 35 9.03 8.17 8.56
N LYS A 36 8.30 8.73 7.62
CA LYS A 36 6.88 9.06 7.75
C LYS A 36 6.03 7.82 7.47
N ASN A 37 5.03 7.58 8.31
CA ASN A 37 3.99 6.60 8.08
C ASN A 37 2.63 7.30 8.12
N ASN A 38 2.11 7.62 6.94
CA ASN A 38 0.86 8.37 6.81
C ASN A 38 -0.35 7.57 7.31
N ASP A 39 -0.36 6.25 7.16
CA ASP A 39 -1.45 5.37 7.61
C ASP A 39 -1.65 5.43 9.12
N LYS A 40 -0.56 5.57 9.87
CA LYS A 40 -0.57 5.69 11.34
C LYS A 40 -0.54 7.12 11.86
N GLY A 41 -0.36 8.11 10.98
CA GLY A 41 -0.19 9.51 11.38
C GLY A 41 1.07 9.75 12.21
N ARG A 42 2.12 8.95 12.02
CA ARG A 42 3.34 8.97 12.84
C ARG A 42 4.62 9.03 12.02
N ILE A 43 5.66 9.54 12.66
CA ILE A 43 7.04 9.56 12.15
C ILE A 43 7.87 8.66 13.06
N TYR A 44 8.68 7.78 12.49
CA TYR A 44 9.47 6.80 13.21
C TYR A 44 10.97 7.01 12.96
N SER A 45 11.77 6.86 14.02
CA SER A 45 13.20 6.75 13.91
C SER A 45 13.58 5.37 13.38
N MET A 46 14.06 5.31 12.14
CA MET A 46 14.55 4.08 11.51
C MET A 46 15.95 3.70 11.99
N VAL A 47 16.87 4.65 11.89
CA VAL A 47 18.28 4.50 12.32
C VAL A 47 18.63 5.69 13.16
N SER A 48 19.30 5.47 14.30
CA SER A 48 19.80 6.52 15.18
C SER A 48 21.24 6.18 15.60
N ILE A 49 22.17 7.11 15.38
CA ILE A 49 23.61 6.93 15.63
C ILE A 49 24.11 8.07 16.51
N GLY A 50 24.89 7.72 17.52
CA GLY A 50 25.43 8.65 18.50
C GLY A 50 24.38 9.13 19.50
N GLY A 51 24.81 9.74 20.61
CA GLY A 51 23.91 10.31 21.61
C GLY A 51 22.92 9.30 22.24
N THR A 52 21.67 9.73 22.41
CA THR A 52 20.59 8.87 22.89
C THR A 52 20.10 7.96 21.76
N ASN A 53 20.01 6.66 22.02
CA ASN A 53 19.48 5.73 21.03
C ASN A 53 17.96 5.96 20.87
N LEU A 54 17.54 6.47 19.73
CA LEU A 54 16.15 6.71 19.37
C LEU A 54 15.55 5.60 18.50
N SER A 55 16.25 4.49 18.30
CA SER A 55 15.75 3.40 17.46
C SER A 55 14.35 2.94 17.93
N GLY A 56 13.39 2.96 17.02
CA GLY A 56 11.99 2.64 17.33
C GLY A 56 11.18 3.76 17.99
N PHE A 57 11.79 4.89 18.30
CA PHE A 57 11.06 6.04 18.82
C PHE A 57 10.10 6.59 17.76
N SER A 58 8.93 7.07 18.18
CA SER A 58 7.94 7.63 17.24
C SER A 58 7.24 8.85 17.79
N ILE A 59 6.93 9.79 16.90
CA ILE A 59 6.22 11.04 17.17
C ILE A 59 5.02 11.17 16.24
N GLU A 60 4.09 12.05 16.55
CA GLU A 60 2.98 12.38 15.65
C GLU A 60 3.45 13.26 14.49
N ILE A 61 2.82 13.13 13.30
CA ILE A 61 3.11 14.01 12.15
C ILE A 61 2.81 15.46 12.56
N GLY A 62 3.75 16.37 12.25
CA GLY A 62 3.65 17.80 12.63
C GLY A 62 4.10 18.12 14.05
N GLN A 63 4.42 17.11 14.88
CA GLN A 63 4.88 17.33 16.24
C GLN A 63 6.37 17.72 16.28
N GLY A 64 6.69 18.82 16.93
CA GLY A 64 8.06 19.30 17.11
C GLY A 64 8.77 19.68 15.81
N ILE A 65 10.08 19.92 15.90
CA ILE A 65 10.88 20.32 14.75
C ILE A 65 11.08 19.16 13.76
N VAL A 66 11.18 17.94 14.23
CA VAL A 66 11.28 16.73 13.39
C VAL A 66 10.01 16.60 12.55
N GLY A 67 8.81 16.78 13.17
CA GLY A 67 7.55 16.76 12.46
C GLY A 67 7.46 17.81 11.37
N GLN A 68 7.91 19.04 11.67
CA GLN A 68 7.99 20.12 10.69
C GLN A 68 8.98 19.80 9.56
N ALA A 69 10.16 19.25 9.88
CA ALA A 69 11.17 18.86 8.89
C ALA A 69 10.68 17.75 7.96
N CYS A 70 9.94 16.79 8.49
CA CYS A 70 9.34 15.72 7.70
C CYS A 70 8.16 16.19 6.82
N ASP A 71 7.60 17.36 7.04
CA ASP A 71 6.58 17.99 6.18
C ASP A 71 7.15 19.05 5.24
N SER A 72 8.34 19.58 5.57
CA SER A 72 9.02 20.58 4.73
C SER A 72 9.54 19.93 3.44
N GLN A 73 9.55 20.72 2.37
CA GLN A 73 10.28 20.39 1.13
C GLN A 73 11.67 21.00 1.10
N GLU A 74 11.98 21.89 2.04
CA GLU A 74 13.23 22.62 2.14
C GLU A 74 14.00 22.19 3.40
N PRO A 75 15.35 22.19 3.34
CA PRO A 75 16.17 21.89 4.50
C PRO A 75 15.95 22.89 5.64
N ILE A 76 16.00 22.40 6.88
CA ILE A 76 15.97 23.25 8.09
C ILE A 76 17.36 23.27 8.69
N ASN A 77 17.96 24.46 8.84
CA ASN A 77 19.28 24.65 9.42
C ASN A 77 19.21 25.54 10.64
N VAL A 78 19.49 24.98 11.81
CA VAL A 78 19.59 25.70 13.10
C VAL A 78 21.04 25.71 13.54
N GLN A 79 21.69 26.86 13.42
CA GLN A 79 23.12 27.01 13.75
C GLN A 79 23.38 27.19 15.25
N ASP A 80 22.44 27.76 15.98
CA ASP A 80 22.51 27.97 17.42
C ASP A 80 21.15 27.63 18.05
N ALA A 81 21.04 26.44 18.58
CA ALA A 81 19.81 25.96 19.20
C ALA A 81 19.48 26.71 20.52
N ALA A 82 20.50 27.28 21.19
CA ALA A 82 20.26 28.00 22.42
C ALA A 82 19.50 29.33 22.22
N SER A 83 19.59 29.90 21.01
CA SER A 83 18.87 31.12 20.61
C SER A 83 17.58 30.85 19.80
N ASP A 84 17.26 29.59 19.51
CA ASP A 84 16.10 29.17 18.71
C ASP A 84 14.94 28.76 19.63
N GLU A 85 13.78 29.40 19.46
CA GLU A 85 12.58 29.15 20.28
C GLU A 85 12.08 27.71 20.23
N ARG A 86 12.46 26.97 19.20
CA ARG A 86 12.11 25.54 19.01
C ARG A 86 12.93 24.59 19.90
N PHE A 87 13.99 25.11 20.55
CA PHE A 87 14.86 24.33 21.46
C PHE A 87 14.95 24.99 22.82
N PRO A 88 13.89 24.97 23.66
CA PRO A 88 13.90 25.60 24.97
C PRO A 88 15.05 25.11 25.85
N GLY A 89 15.94 26.02 26.21
CA GLY A 89 17.14 25.66 26.98
C GLY A 89 18.18 24.81 26.26
N GLY A 90 18.17 24.84 24.92
CA GLY A 90 19.13 24.09 24.08
C GLY A 90 18.87 22.57 24.05
N LYS A 91 17.64 22.17 24.30
CA LYS A 91 17.21 20.75 24.26
C LYS A 91 16.04 20.58 23.31
N ASP A 92 15.99 19.44 22.66
CA ASP A 92 14.80 19.02 21.93
C ASP A 92 13.69 18.66 22.92
N ASP A 93 12.51 19.25 22.76
CA ASP A 93 11.37 19.10 23.68
C ASP A 93 10.83 17.68 23.76
N ILE A 94 11.04 16.88 22.70
CA ILE A 94 10.44 15.56 22.57
C ILE A 94 11.41 14.48 23.02
N THR A 95 12.67 14.57 22.55
CA THR A 95 13.70 13.56 22.80
C THR A 95 14.53 13.88 24.04
N GLY A 96 14.54 15.13 24.49
CA GLY A 96 15.39 15.61 25.58
C GLY A 96 16.87 15.68 25.25
N ILE A 97 17.25 15.49 23.98
CA ILE A 97 18.64 15.56 23.51
C ILE A 97 19.15 16.99 23.60
N GLU A 98 20.38 17.16 24.10
CA GLU A 98 21.06 18.44 24.12
C GLU A 98 21.54 18.79 22.70
N VAL A 99 20.99 19.89 22.15
CA VAL A 99 21.24 20.34 20.78
C VAL A 99 21.99 21.70 20.83
N LYS A 100 23.17 21.75 20.18
CA LYS A 100 23.91 22.99 19.93
C LYS A 100 23.57 23.54 18.55
N ASN A 101 23.56 22.68 17.58
CA ASN A 101 23.13 22.96 16.22
C ASN A 101 22.52 21.70 15.61
N VAL A 102 21.61 21.87 14.65
CA VAL A 102 20.96 20.76 13.97
C VAL A 102 20.64 21.12 12.52
N TYR A 103 20.75 20.13 11.66
CA TYR A 103 20.43 20.22 10.25
C TYR A 103 19.46 19.10 9.85
N PHE A 104 18.35 19.45 9.25
CA PHE A 104 17.38 18.49 8.69
C PHE A 104 17.40 18.58 7.18
N MET A 105 17.61 17.44 6.52
CA MET A 105 17.46 17.29 5.08
C MET A 105 16.22 16.45 4.79
N PRO A 106 15.20 16.99 4.10
CA PRO A 106 14.01 16.24 3.75
C PRO A 106 14.35 15.10 2.79
N MET A 107 13.72 13.96 2.98
CA MET A 107 13.74 12.81 2.08
C MET A 107 12.53 12.90 1.17
N SER A 108 12.74 13.18 -0.11
CA SER A 108 11.65 13.35 -1.07
C SER A 108 11.59 12.17 -2.05
N PHE A 109 10.40 11.62 -2.23
CA PHE A 109 10.10 10.57 -3.19
C PHE A 109 8.82 10.91 -3.95
N ARG A 110 8.89 10.91 -5.30
CA ARG A 110 7.73 11.22 -6.17
C ARG A 110 7.02 12.53 -5.78
N LYS A 111 7.80 13.59 -5.47
CA LYS A 111 7.34 14.93 -5.04
C LYS A 111 6.71 15.03 -3.64
N GLU A 112 6.71 13.96 -2.87
CA GLU A 112 6.27 13.96 -1.49
C GLU A 112 7.45 13.84 -0.54
N THR A 113 7.35 14.46 0.62
CA THR A 113 8.33 14.26 1.70
C THR A 113 7.93 13.01 2.47
N VAL A 114 8.82 12.01 2.47
CA VAL A 114 8.61 10.68 3.05
C VAL A 114 9.35 10.49 4.37
N GLY A 115 10.11 11.48 4.79
CA GLY A 115 10.91 11.49 6.00
C GLY A 115 11.93 12.59 5.98
N CYS A 116 12.90 12.52 6.90
CA CYS A 116 14.06 13.41 6.88
C CYS A 116 15.29 12.74 7.50
N VAL A 117 16.46 13.24 7.14
CA VAL A 117 17.71 12.96 7.82
C VAL A 117 18.01 14.11 8.75
N GLU A 118 18.22 13.81 10.02
CA GLU A 118 18.59 14.74 11.08
C GLU A 118 20.07 14.57 11.42
N LEU A 119 20.83 15.66 11.48
CA LEU A 119 22.25 15.72 11.85
C LEU A 119 22.41 16.70 12.99
N ILE A 120 22.96 16.22 14.13
CA ILE A 120 23.02 16.98 15.38
C ILE A 120 24.46 17.23 15.78
N ASN A 121 24.72 18.42 16.30
CA ASN A 121 25.97 18.80 16.95
C ASN A 121 27.20 18.66 16.05
N ARG A 122 27.17 19.29 14.87
CA ARG A 122 28.33 19.45 14.02
C ARG A 122 29.46 20.16 14.79
N SER A 123 30.66 19.61 14.72
CA SER A 123 31.83 20.07 15.48
C SER A 123 32.48 21.33 14.89
N ALA A 124 32.41 21.51 13.55
CA ALA A 124 32.98 22.67 12.89
C ALA A 124 32.05 23.90 12.97
N PRO A 125 32.54 25.10 13.21
CA PRO A 125 31.77 26.32 13.23
C PRO A 125 31.32 26.73 11.82
N GLY A 126 30.23 27.52 11.72
CA GLY A 126 29.84 28.21 10.48
C GLY A 126 28.84 27.47 9.58
N GLY A 127 28.21 26.41 10.06
CA GLY A 127 27.20 25.63 9.27
C GLY A 127 27.86 24.67 8.27
N TYR A 128 27.02 23.95 7.51
CA TYR A 128 27.47 23.02 6.47
C TYR A 128 27.90 23.75 5.20
N THR A 129 29.00 23.33 4.57
CA THR A 129 29.43 23.85 3.27
C THR A 129 28.52 23.38 2.15
N GLU A 130 28.57 24.01 0.97
CA GLU A 130 27.81 23.57 -0.21
C GLU A 130 28.13 22.12 -0.62
N GLU A 131 29.39 21.70 -0.47
CA GLU A 131 29.82 20.34 -0.76
C GLU A 131 29.22 19.34 0.23
N GLU A 132 29.23 19.66 1.54
CA GLU A 132 28.60 18.84 2.58
C GLU A 132 27.08 18.75 2.40
N VAL A 133 26.41 19.87 2.09
CA VAL A 133 24.98 19.87 1.77
C VAL A 133 24.67 19.00 0.55
N SER A 134 25.48 19.07 -0.50
CA SER A 134 25.34 18.22 -1.68
C SER A 134 25.54 16.74 -1.35
N LEU A 135 26.48 16.42 -0.46
CA LEU A 135 26.70 15.05 0.01
C LEU A 135 25.49 14.54 0.81
N ILE A 136 24.97 15.33 1.76
CA ILE A 136 23.79 15.01 2.55
C ILE A 136 22.59 14.77 1.64
N HIS A 137 22.36 15.66 0.66
CA HIS A 137 21.27 15.52 -0.31
C HIS A 137 21.40 14.25 -1.14
N SER A 138 22.60 13.93 -1.61
CA SER A 138 22.86 12.70 -2.39
C SER A 138 22.61 11.45 -1.54
N PHE A 139 23.03 11.46 -0.29
CA PHE A 139 22.81 10.38 0.66
C PHE A 139 21.31 10.18 0.93
N THR A 140 20.55 11.24 1.19
CA THR A 140 19.10 11.13 1.42
C THR A 140 18.38 10.56 0.20
N GLY A 141 18.75 10.98 -1.01
CA GLY A 141 18.21 10.43 -2.26
C GLY A 141 18.51 8.94 -2.44
N LEU A 142 19.75 8.53 -2.17
CA LEU A 142 20.16 7.11 -2.27
C LEU A 142 19.44 6.23 -1.24
N ILE A 143 19.32 6.67 0.01
CA ILE A 143 18.55 5.94 1.05
C ILE A 143 17.10 5.79 0.64
N THR A 144 16.48 6.88 0.18
CA THR A 144 15.08 6.88 -0.24
C THR A 144 14.83 5.84 -1.34
N LEU A 145 15.68 5.82 -2.37
CA LEU A 145 15.60 4.82 -3.44
C LEU A 145 15.86 3.40 -2.94
N PHE A 146 16.84 3.22 -2.06
CA PHE A 146 17.17 1.90 -1.50
C PHE A 146 16.04 1.33 -0.66
N ILE A 147 15.37 2.17 0.14
CA ILE A 147 14.18 1.80 0.92
C ILE A 147 13.04 1.38 -0.02
N ASP A 148 12.75 2.18 -1.05
CA ASP A 148 11.67 1.86 -2.01
C ASP A 148 11.97 0.58 -2.80
N GLU A 149 13.20 0.41 -3.31
CA GLU A 149 13.59 -0.78 -4.08
C GLU A 149 13.48 -2.09 -3.27
N ASN A 150 13.76 -2.05 -1.98
CA ASN A 150 13.67 -3.21 -1.10
C ASN A 150 12.29 -3.35 -0.44
N GLY A 151 11.36 -2.42 -0.69
CA GLY A 151 10.01 -2.45 -0.13
C GLY A 151 10.00 -2.36 1.40
N TYR A 152 10.98 -1.64 1.98
CA TYR A 152 11.04 -1.45 3.43
C TYR A 152 9.94 -0.49 3.88
N SER A 153 9.17 -0.90 4.87
CA SER A 153 8.26 -0.04 5.62
C SER A 153 8.60 -0.16 7.10
N TYR A 154 8.91 0.96 7.72
CA TYR A 154 9.04 0.96 9.19
C TYR A 154 7.69 0.65 9.79
N THR A 155 7.62 -0.25 10.73
CA THR A 155 6.42 -0.96 11.14
C THR A 155 5.97 -1.92 10.05
N ALA A 156 6.91 -2.76 9.60
CA ALA A 156 6.52 -3.97 8.93
C ALA A 156 5.31 -4.51 9.67
N ASP A 157 4.26 -4.55 9.02
CA ASP A 157 2.94 -5.14 9.17
C ASP A 157 2.63 -6.03 10.39
N THR A 158 3.45 -5.99 11.46
CA THR A 158 3.22 -6.74 12.70
C THR A 158 1.90 -6.38 13.39
N ASP A 159 1.33 -5.21 13.06
CA ASP A 159 0.05 -4.74 13.60
C ASP A 159 -1.11 -4.78 12.59
N LYS A 160 -0.86 -5.13 11.32
CA LYS A 160 -1.95 -5.28 10.35
C LYS A 160 -2.66 -6.60 10.60
N LYS A 161 -3.98 -6.52 10.78
CA LYS A 161 -4.81 -7.70 10.96
C LYS A 161 -4.86 -8.52 9.68
N VAL A 162 -4.45 -9.79 9.74
CA VAL A 162 -4.67 -10.75 8.67
C VAL A 162 -6.17 -11.08 8.64
N ILE A 163 -6.81 -10.87 7.49
CA ILE A 163 -8.22 -11.20 7.29
C ILE A 163 -8.40 -12.51 6.54
N MET A 164 -7.42 -12.92 5.73
CA MET A 164 -7.37 -14.21 5.07
C MET A 164 -5.92 -14.67 4.93
N SER A 165 -5.66 -15.94 5.23
CA SER A 165 -4.36 -16.58 5.02
C SER A 165 -4.52 -17.82 4.14
N LEU A 166 -3.67 -17.93 3.15
CA LEU A 166 -3.56 -19.06 2.24
C LEU A 166 -2.20 -19.73 2.47
N LYS A 167 -2.18 -21.05 2.70
CA LYS A 167 -0.96 -21.82 2.95
C LYS A 167 -0.89 -23.04 2.04
N GLY A 168 0.18 -23.11 1.25
CA GLY A 168 0.46 -24.25 0.37
C GLY A 168 -0.63 -24.49 -0.69
N ILE A 169 -1.34 -23.46 -1.13
CA ILE A 169 -2.48 -23.61 -2.06
C ILE A 169 -2.01 -24.15 -3.41
N THR A 170 -2.59 -25.28 -3.82
CA THR A 170 -2.43 -25.84 -5.17
C THR A 170 -3.76 -25.83 -5.92
N LYS A 171 -3.67 -25.81 -7.25
CA LYS A 171 -4.85 -25.97 -8.11
C LYS A 171 -4.48 -26.72 -9.38
N ASP A 172 -5.19 -27.82 -9.59
CA ASP A 172 -5.05 -28.69 -10.73
C ASP A 172 -6.37 -28.80 -11.49
N TYR A 173 -6.29 -28.80 -12.82
CA TYR A 173 -7.43 -29.06 -13.69
C TYR A 173 -7.16 -30.28 -14.60
N LYS A 174 -8.19 -31.08 -14.84
CA LYS A 174 -8.13 -32.14 -15.83
C LYS A 174 -8.32 -31.57 -17.23
N SER A 175 -7.39 -31.90 -18.13
CA SER A 175 -7.46 -31.55 -19.54
C SER A 175 -7.32 -32.86 -20.35
N GLY A 176 -8.44 -33.51 -20.65
CA GLY A 176 -8.44 -34.81 -21.24
C GLY A 176 -7.86 -35.91 -20.31
N MET A 177 -6.75 -36.53 -20.71
CA MET A 177 -6.02 -37.50 -19.88
C MET A 177 -4.93 -36.85 -19.02
N ASP A 178 -4.59 -35.58 -19.26
CA ASP A 178 -3.51 -34.87 -18.57
C ASP A 178 -4.04 -34.04 -17.39
N MET A 179 -3.18 -33.84 -16.39
CA MET A 179 -3.39 -32.90 -15.29
C MET A 179 -2.58 -31.65 -15.53
N VAL A 180 -3.25 -30.51 -15.53
CA VAL A 180 -2.60 -29.21 -15.67
C VAL A 180 -2.50 -28.53 -14.30
N HIS A 181 -1.27 -28.39 -13.81
CA HIS A 181 -0.97 -27.76 -12.50
C HIS A 181 -0.89 -26.24 -12.66
N ILE A 182 -1.93 -25.52 -12.25
CA ILE A 182 -2.02 -24.07 -12.37
C ILE A 182 -1.38 -23.36 -11.18
N LEU A 183 -1.75 -23.74 -9.94
CA LEU A 183 -1.12 -23.22 -8.73
C LEU A 183 -0.30 -24.32 -8.07
N LYS A 184 0.88 -23.96 -7.58
CA LYS A 184 1.91 -24.93 -7.17
C LYS A 184 2.47 -24.61 -5.77
N GLY A 185 1.58 -24.40 -4.80
CA GLY A 185 1.94 -24.04 -3.42
C GLY A 185 2.07 -22.53 -3.29
N ILE A 186 0.93 -21.86 -3.12
CA ILE A 186 0.86 -20.41 -2.86
C ILE A 186 0.71 -20.21 -1.35
N ASP A 187 1.61 -19.40 -0.79
CA ASP A 187 1.54 -18.88 0.57
C ASP A 187 1.29 -17.37 0.50
N LEU A 188 0.18 -16.89 1.05
CA LEU A 188 -0.23 -15.50 0.95
C LEU A 188 -1.15 -15.12 2.12
N ASP A 189 -0.77 -14.07 2.85
CA ASP A 189 -1.64 -13.38 3.79
C ASP A 189 -2.25 -12.13 3.13
N ILE A 190 -3.53 -11.89 3.35
CA ILE A 190 -4.26 -10.68 2.95
C ILE A 190 -4.58 -9.89 4.21
N TYR A 191 -4.16 -8.63 4.24
CA TYR A 191 -4.33 -7.76 5.39
C TYR A 191 -5.54 -6.84 5.25
N GLU A 192 -6.07 -6.40 6.39
CA GLU A 192 -7.18 -5.45 6.44
C GLU A 192 -6.76 -4.07 5.91
N ASN A 193 -7.62 -3.45 5.10
CA ASN A 193 -7.44 -2.10 4.56
C ASN A 193 -6.17 -1.92 3.71
N GLU A 194 -5.79 -2.92 2.90
CA GLU A 194 -4.72 -2.80 1.92
C GLU A 194 -5.23 -2.86 0.48
N LEU A 195 -4.48 -2.26 -0.44
CA LEU A 195 -4.50 -2.61 -1.86
C LEU A 195 -3.40 -3.62 -2.13
N LEU A 196 -3.78 -4.87 -2.36
CA LEU A 196 -2.90 -5.93 -2.81
C LEU A 196 -3.03 -6.08 -4.33
N VAL A 197 -1.94 -5.87 -5.06
CA VAL A 197 -1.92 -6.08 -6.51
C VAL A 197 -1.19 -7.38 -6.86
N ILE A 198 -1.84 -8.21 -7.69
CA ILE A 198 -1.31 -9.46 -8.23
C ILE A 198 -0.88 -9.20 -9.67
N LEU A 199 0.44 -9.21 -9.90
CA LEU A 199 1.05 -9.10 -11.22
C LEU A 199 1.48 -10.45 -11.77
N GLY A 200 1.53 -10.58 -13.08
CA GLY A 200 2.11 -11.75 -13.77
C GLY A 200 1.66 -11.85 -15.22
N GLU A 201 2.33 -12.70 -15.97
CA GLU A 201 2.01 -12.95 -17.38
C GLU A 201 0.63 -13.61 -17.55
N SER A 202 0.08 -13.56 -18.77
CA SER A 202 -1.16 -14.28 -19.07
C SER A 202 -0.99 -15.79 -18.84
N GLY A 203 -1.99 -16.43 -18.24
CA GLY A 203 -1.96 -17.87 -17.96
C GLY A 203 -1.09 -18.32 -16.78
N CYS A 204 -0.44 -17.41 -16.02
CA CYS A 204 0.40 -17.81 -14.88
C CYS A 204 -0.38 -18.20 -13.61
N GLY A 205 -1.72 -18.09 -13.59
CA GLY A 205 -2.58 -18.50 -12.47
C GLY A 205 -3.23 -17.37 -11.67
N LYS A 206 -3.12 -16.08 -12.10
CA LYS A 206 -3.67 -14.93 -11.36
C LYS A 206 -5.19 -15.02 -11.13
N SER A 207 -5.96 -15.17 -12.20
CA SER A 207 -7.43 -15.26 -12.11
C SER A 207 -7.87 -16.52 -11.36
N THR A 208 -7.10 -17.63 -11.46
CA THR A 208 -7.35 -18.82 -10.66
C THR A 208 -7.15 -18.54 -9.16
N LEU A 209 -6.07 -17.84 -8.80
CA LEU A 209 -5.81 -17.44 -7.43
C LEU A 209 -6.93 -16.50 -6.94
N LEU A 210 -7.32 -15.50 -7.74
CA LEU A 210 -8.42 -14.57 -7.42
C LEU A 210 -9.73 -15.31 -7.19
N ASN A 211 -10.05 -16.31 -8.03
CA ASN A 211 -11.25 -17.13 -7.91
C ASN A 211 -11.25 -17.97 -6.62
N ILE A 212 -10.10 -18.50 -6.21
CA ILE A 212 -9.96 -19.24 -4.95
C ILE A 212 -10.15 -18.29 -3.76
N ILE A 213 -9.51 -17.12 -3.76
CA ILE A 213 -9.69 -16.08 -2.73
C ILE A 213 -11.18 -15.70 -2.62
N GLY A 214 -11.87 -15.62 -3.75
CA GLY A 214 -13.29 -15.25 -3.81
C GLY A 214 -14.29 -16.38 -3.55
N GLY A 215 -13.82 -17.62 -3.32
CA GLY A 215 -14.70 -18.78 -3.16
C GLY A 215 -15.51 -19.13 -4.40
N MET A 216 -15.05 -18.71 -5.58
CA MET A 216 -15.62 -19.08 -6.88
C MET A 216 -15.08 -20.42 -7.38
N ASP A 217 -13.91 -20.81 -6.89
CA ASP A 217 -13.28 -22.10 -7.13
C ASP A 217 -12.63 -22.59 -5.82
N SER A 218 -12.46 -23.90 -5.70
CA SER A 218 -11.83 -24.52 -4.53
C SER A 218 -10.41 -24.95 -4.84
N PRO A 219 -9.45 -24.84 -3.91
CA PRO A 219 -8.11 -25.37 -4.10
C PRO A 219 -8.14 -26.90 -4.23
N THR A 220 -7.13 -27.48 -4.90
CA THR A 220 -6.92 -28.92 -4.91
C THR A 220 -6.32 -29.39 -3.59
N SER A 221 -5.44 -28.59 -2.99
CA SER A 221 -4.88 -28.80 -1.64
C SER A 221 -4.40 -27.49 -1.04
N GLY A 222 -4.06 -27.51 0.23
CA GLY A 222 -3.62 -26.37 1.02
C GLY A 222 -4.67 -25.95 2.03
N GLU A 223 -4.33 -24.96 2.84
CA GLU A 223 -5.17 -24.46 3.93
C GLU A 223 -5.57 -23.00 3.69
N ILE A 224 -6.81 -22.68 3.99
CA ILE A 224 -7.33 -21.30 3.98
C ILE A 224 -7.89 -20.98 5.36
N THR A 225 -7.46 -19.88 5.95
CA THR A 225 -8.08 -19.33 7.16
C THR A 225 -8.73 -17.98 6.85
N LEU A 226 -9.89 -17.72 7.47
CA LEU A 226 -10.64 -16.48 7.36
C LEU A 226 -10.97 -15.96 8.75
N ASP A 227 -10.48 -14.76 9.12
CA ASP A 227 -10.60 -14.22 10.49
C ASP A 227 -10.22 -15.28 11.55
N ASP A 228 -9.05 -15.91 11.40
CA ASP A 228 -8.49 -16.97 12.27
C ASP A 228 -9.31 -18.28 12.35
N LYS A 229 -10.31 -18.45 11.48
CA LYS A 229 -11.11 -19.69 11.39
C LYS A 229 -10.72 -20.48 10.16
N ASP A 230 -10.70 -21.81 10.30
CA ASP A 230 -10.48 -22.71 9.17
C ASP A 230 -11.60 -22.55 8.12
N PHE A 231 -11.20 -22.28 6.89
CA PHE A 231 -12.05 -22.15 5.71
C PHE A 231 -11.54 -23.02 4.55
N SER A 232 -10.76 -24.07 4.84
CA SER A 232 -10.11 -24.90 3.84
C SER A 232 -11.10 -25.80 3.10
N HIS A 233 -12.17 -26.24 3.77
CA HIS A 233 -13.18 -27.16 3.22
C HIS A 233 -14.61 -26.65 3.50
N PRO A 234 -14.97 -25.46 3.00
CA PRO A 234 -16.30 -24.88 3.26
C PRO A 234 -17.39 -25.69 2.54
N THR A 235 -18.53 -25.80 3.17
CA THR A 235 -19.74 -26.32 2.54
C THR A 235 -20.26 -25.36 1.48
N GLU A 236 -21.10 -25.85 0.55
CA GLU A 236 -21.76 -25.00 -0.45
C GLU A 236 -22.50 -23.81 0.16
N LYS A 237 -23.13 -24.04 1.31
CA LYS A 237 -23.84 -22.98 2.04
C LYS A 237 -22.88 -21.91 2.56
N GLU A 238 -21.75 -22.31 3.14
CA GLU A 238 -20.73 -21.41 3.63
C GLU A 238 -20.10 -20.61 2.48
N LEU A 239 -19.87 -21.22 1.32
CA LEU A 239 -19.41 -20.51 0.12
C LEU A 239 -20.42 -19.48 -0.37
N VAL A 240 -21.73 -19.82 -0.37
CA VAL A 240 -22.79 -18.87 -0.74
C VAL A 240 -22.82 -17.69 0.23
N ASP A 241 -22.79 -17.95 1.55
CA ASP A 241 -22.77 -16.92 2.57
C ASP A 241 -21.52 -16.05 2.48
N PHE A 242 -20.34 -16.65 2.25
CA PHE A 242 -19.08 -15.96 2.05
C PHE A 242 -19.10 -15.01 0.84
N ARG A 243 -19.51 -15.53 -0.34
CA ARG A 243 -19.61 -14.70 -1.56
C ARG A 243 -20.64 -13.59 -1.40
N ARG A 244 -21.74 -13.85 -0.67
CA ARG A 244 -22.78 -12.86 -0.45
C ARG A 244 -22.37 -11.74 0.47
N ASP A 245 -21.74 -12.07 1.62
CA ASP A 245 -21.58 -11.12 2.72
C ASP A 245 -20.12 -10.61 2.86
N TYR A 246 -19.11 -11.37 2.38
CA TYR A 246 -17.70 -11.06 2.56
C TYR A 246 -17.02 -10.48 1.34
N ILE A 247 -17.44 -10.91 0.14
CA ILE A 247 -16.73 -10.64 -1.11
C ILE A 247 -17.52 -9.71 -2.01
N GLY A 248 -16.90 -8.63 -2.49
CA GLY A 248 -17.34 -7.85 -3.63
C GLY A 248 -16.52 -8.24 -4.87
N PHE A 249 -17.17 -8.36 -6.05
CA PHE A 249 -16.47 -8.62 -7.31
C PHE A 249 -16.59 -7.44 -8.26
N ILE A 250 -15.47 -7.03 -8.85
CA ILE A 250 -15.36 -6.10 -9.96
C ILE A 250 -14.73 -6.87 -11.13
N PHE A 251 -15.53 -7.13 -12.17
CA PHE A 251 -15.11 -7.90 -13.33
C PHE A 251 -14.68 -6.99 -14.47
N GLN A 252 -13.76 -7.48 -15.31
CA GLN A 252 -13.34 -6.80 -16.54
C GLN A 252 -14.52 -6.51 -17.50
N ALA A 253 -15.48 -7.41 -17.59
CA ALA A 253 -16.63 -7.33 -18.48
C ALA A 253 -17.87 -6.68 -17.84
N TYR A 254 -17.72 -5.96 -16.73
CA TYR A 254 -18.76 -5.27 -15.94
C TYR A 254 -19.87 -6.17 -15.40
N ASN A 255 -20.34 -7.15 -16.16
CA ASN A 255 -21.42 -8.13 -15.83
C ASN A 255 -22.72 -7.46 -15.31
N LEU A 256 -23.10 -6.34 -15.92
CA LEU A 256 -24.35 -5.66 -15.59
C LEU A 256 -25.56 -6.38 -16.22
N MET A 257 -26.68 -6.33 -15.55
CA MET A 257 -27.98 -6.79 -16.08
C MET A 257 -28.49 -5.74 -17.08
N PRO A 258 -28.57 -6.06 -18.38
CA PRO A 258 -28.86 -5.07 -19.42
C PRO A 258 -30.25 -4.49 -19.34
N ASN A 259 -31.22 -5.24 -18.74
CA ASN A 259 -32.62 -4.86 -18.59
C ASN A 259 -32.93 -4.10 -17.29
N LEU A 260 -31.88 -3.82 -16.46
CA LEU A 260 -32.00 -3.04 -15.24
C LEU A 260 -31.22 -1.73 -15.39
N THR A 261 -31.76 -0.65 -14.82
CA THR A 261 -31.05 0.62 -14.70
C THR A 261 -29.82 0.49 -13.80
N ALA A 262 -28.96 1.52 -13.77
CA ALA A 262 -27.79 1.53 -12.87
C ALA A 262 -28.20 1.31 -11.41
N LEU A 263 -29.21 2.05 -10.93
CA LEU A 263 -29.71 1.91 -9.56
C LEU A 263 -30.34 0.54 -9.30
N GLU A 264 -31.12 0.01 -10.25
CA GLU A 264 -31.71 -1.32 -10.10
C GLU A 264 -30.69 -2.44 -10.10
N ASN A 265 -29.59 -2.32 -10.87
CA ASN A 265 -28.47 -3.25 -10.79
C ASN A 265 -27.86 -3.30 -9.39
N VAL A 266 -27.76 -2.16 -8.70
CA VAL A 266 -27.24 -2.09 -7.32
C VAL A 266 -28.28 -2.57 -6.32
N LYS A 267 -29.56 -2.18 -6.46
CA LYS A 267 -30.67 -2.65 -5.62
C LYS A 267 -30.81 -4.16 -5.62
N PHE A 268 -30.71 -4.79 -6.80
CA PHE A 268 -30.81 -6.25 -6.93
C PHE A 268 -29.75 -6.97 -6.08
N ILE A 269 -28.53 -6.43 -6.01
CA ILE A 269 -27.47 -7.00 -5.16
C ILE A 269 -27.77 -6.72 -3.67
N ALA A 270 -28.25 -5.54 -3.33
CA ALA A 270 -28.60 -5.22 -1.95
C ALA A 270 -29.69 -6.15 -1.38
N GLU A 271 -30.70 -6.50 -2.19
CA GLU A 271 -31.80 -7.37 -1.76
C GLU A 271 -31.38 -8.78 -1.34
N ILE A 272 -30.28 -9.30 -1.89
CA ILE A 272 -29.77 -10.65 -1.56
C ILE A 272 -28.80 -10.65 -0.37
N CYS A 273 -28.33 -9.48 0.08
CA CYS A 273 -27.35 -9.35 1.17
C CYS A 273 -28.04 -9.27 2.54
N LYS A 274 -27.35 -9.70 3.61
CA LYS A 274 -27.89 -9.63 4.99
C LYS A 274 -27.92 -8.20 5.53
N ASN A 275 -26.83 -7.44 5.32
CA ASN A 275 -26.64 -6.09 5.86
C ASN A 275 -26.12 -5.14 4.77
N PRO A 276 -26.89 -4.89 3.71
CA PRO A 276 -26.42 -4.03 2.62
C PRO A 276 -26.34 -2.57 3.05
N GLY A 277 -25.55 -1.79 2.29
CA GLY A 277 -25.61 -0.34 2.29
C GLY A 277 -26.84 0.16 1.52
N ASP A 278 -27.06 1.48 1.53
CA ASP A 278 -28.08 2.11 0.70
C ASP A 278 -27.63 2.12 -0.78
N PRO A 279 -28.44 1.58 -1.70
CA PRO A 279 -28.13 1.58 -3.13
C PRO A 279 -27.98 2.98 -3.74
N ALA A 280 -28.71 3.98 -3.24
CA ALA A 280 -28.58 5.35 -3.73
C ALA A 280 -27.28 5.99 -3.27
N GLU A 281 -26.89 5.77 -2.01
CA GLU A 281 -25.56 6.17 -1.49
C GLU A 281 -24.44 5.50 -2.27
N ALA A 282 -24.55 4.21 -2.60
CA ALA A 282 -23.55 3.50 -3.38
C ALA A 282 -23.40 4.08 -4.81
N ILE A 283 -24.51 4.49 -5.45
CA ILE A 283 -24.51 5.19 -6.75
C ILE A 283 -23.89 6.59 -6.62
N GLU A 284 -24.14 7.30 -5.54
CA GLU A 284 -23.55 8.61 -5.25
C GLU A 284 -22.04 8.51 -5.04
N MET A 285 -21.58 7.52 -4.24
CA MET A 285 -20.15 7.28 -4.00
C MET A 285 -19.35 7.08 -5.29
N VAL A 286 -19.94 6.51 -6.33
CA VAL A 286 -19.28 6.33 -7.63
C VAL A 286 -19.56 7.47 -8.62
N GLY A 287 -20.17 8.58 -8.17
CA GLY A 287 -20.44 9.78 -8.97
C GLY A 287 -21.47 9.59 -10.08
N LEU A 288 -22.45 8.68 -9.90
CA LEU A 288 -23.45 8.35 -10.93
C LEU A 288 -24.88 8.76 -10.59
N THR A 289 -25.09 9.66 -9.63
CA THR A 289 -26.45 10.11 -9.21
C THR A 289 -27.29 10.58 -10.40
N SER A 290 -26.73 11.38 -11.32
CA SER A 290 -27.43 11.87 -12.51
C SER A 290 -27.72 10.79 -13.56
N ARG A 291 -27.12 9.61 -13.43
CA ARG A 291 -27.23 8.47 -14.35
C ARG A 291 -27.91 7.25 -13.71
N ALA A 292 -28.41 7.38 -12.48
CA ALA A 292 -29.00 6.29 -11.71
C ALA A 292 -30.09 5.51 -12.46
N ASN A 293 -30.87 6.22 -13.28
CA ASN A 293 -31.99 5.65 -14.07
C ASN A 293 -31.61 5.27 -15.51
N ASN A 294 -30.32 5.36 -15.89
CA ASN A 294 -29.87 4.95 -17.21
C ASN A 294 -29.64 3.43 -17.26
N TYR A 295 -29.98 2.83 -18.39
CA TYR A 295 -29.65 1.43 -18.70
C TYR A 295 -28.16 1.31 -19.10
N PRO A 296 -27.54 0.14 -18.92
CA PRO A 296 -26.15 -0.09 -19.34
C PRO A 296 -25.87 0.30 -20.80
N SER A 297 -26.80 0.06 -21.70
CA SER A 297 -26.69 0.44 -23.12
C SER A 297 -26.61 1.95 -23.38
N MET A 298 -26.99 2.77 -22.40
CA MET A 298 -26.95 4.24 -22.45
C MET A 298 -25.74 4.82 -21.70
N MET A 299 -24.84 3.96 -21.24
CA MET A 299 -23.70 4.34 -20.40
C MET A 299 -22.36 4.04 -21.10
N SER A 300 -21.36 4.91 -20.89
CA SER A 300 -19.98 4.63 -21.32
C SER A 300 -19.40 3.45 -20.55
N GLY A 301 -18.32 2.84 -21.06
CA GLY A 301 -17.63 1.74 -20.39
C GLY A 301 -17.22 2.08 -18.95
N GLY A 302 -16.67 3.28 -18.74
CA GLY A 302 -16.30 3.73 -17.39
C GLY A 302 -17.48 3.96 -16.46
N GLN A 303 -18.63 4.42 -16.99
CA GLN A 303 -19.85 4.51 -16.20
C GLN A 303 -20.37 3.13 -15.82
N GLN A 304 -20.32 2.17 -16.75
CA GLN A 304 -20.70 0.78 -16.47
C GLN A 304 -19.75 0.15 -15.43
N GLN A 305 -18.45 0.42 -15.51
CA GLN A 305 -17.49 -0.03 -14.51
C GLN A 305 -17.79 0.56 -13.13
N ARG A 306 -18.12 1.86 -13.05
CA ARG A 306 -18.53 2.47 -11.79
C ARG A 306 -19.81 1.86 -11.22
N VAL A 307 -20.79 1.45 -12.04
CA VAL A 307 -21.95 0.68 -11.57
C VAL A 307 -21.53 -0.68 -11.02
N SER A 308 -20.57 -1.37 -11.68
CA SER A 308 -20.01 -2.63 -11.17
C SER A 308 -19.36 -2.44 -9.80
N ILE A 309 -18.63 -1.33 -9.60
CA ILE A 309 -18.07 -0.97 -8.29
C ILE A 309 -19.17 -0.69 -7.27
N ALA A 310 -20.21 0.09 -7.63
CA ALA A 310 -21.35 0.35 -6.75
C ALA A 310 -22.04 -0.94 -6.29
N ARG A 311 -22.18 -1.94 -7.19
CA ARG A 311 -22.67 -3.28 -6.86
C ARG A 311 -21.76 -4.03 -5.88
N ALA A 312 -20.45 -3.83 -5.97
CA ALA A 312 -19.52 -4.44 -5.04
C ALA A 312 -19.59 -3.80 -3.66
N ILE A 313 -19.60 -2.46 -3.57
CA ILE A 313 -19.54 -1.72 -2.29
C ILE A 313 -20.86 -1.74 -1.53
N VAL A 314 -22.04 -1.82 -2.21
CA VAL A 314 -23.34 -1.87 -1.53
C VAL A 314 -23.47 -3.07 -0.59
N LYS A 315 -22.71 -4.13 -0.83
CA LYS A 315 -22.63 -5.33 0.02
C LYS A 315 -21.91 -5.06 1.35
N ARG A 316 -21.15 -3.95 1.46
CA ARG A 316 -20.19 -3.68 2.56
C ARG A 316 -19.20 -4.82 2.75
N PRO A 317 -18.52 -5.27 1.69
CA PRO A 317 -17.67 -6.45 1.74
C PRO A 317 -16.39 -6.17 2.54
N ARG A 318 -15.83 -7.23 3.15
CA ARG A 318 -14.50 -7.15 3.77
C ARG A 318 -13.39 -7.10 2.70
N ILE A 319 -13.61 -7.78 1.57
CA ILE A 319 -12.65 -7.86 0.46
C ILE A 319 -13.37 -7.56 -0.86
N ILE A 320 -12.82 -6.66 -1.65
CA ILE A 320 -13.17 -6.48 -3.05
C ILE A 320 -12.11 -7.15 -3.92
N LEU A 321 -12.55 -8.01 -4.83
CA LEU A 321 -11.72 -8.67 -5.83
C LEU A 321 -11.93 -7.98 -7.17
N ALA A 322 -10.88 -7.42 -7.74
CA ALA A 322 -10.92 -6.70 -9.00
C ALA A 322 -10.06 -7.44 -10.05
N ASP A 323 -10.70 -7.99 -11.07
CA ASP A 323 -10.03 -8.65 -12.19
C ASP A 323 -9.92 -7.68 -13.36
N GLU A 324 -8.70 -7.16 -13.60
CA GLU A 324 -8.38 -6.21 -14.68
C GLU A 324 -9.38 -5.03 -14.77
N PRO A 325 -9.62 -4.26 -13.70
CA PRO A 325 -10.74 -3.31 -13.62
C PRO A 325 -10.65 -2.13 -14.60
N THR A 326 -9.49 -1.92 -15.22
CA THR A 326 -9.23 -0.81 -16.16
C THR A 326 -8.93 -1.26 -17.59
N ALA A 327 -8.85 -2.58 -17.86
CA ALA A 327 -8.38 -3.10 -19.14
C ALA A 327 -9.26 -2.71 -20.36
N ALA A 328 -10.55 -2.45 -20.15
CA ALA A 328 -11.49 -2.06 -21.19
C ALA A 328 -11.74 -0.54 -21.26
N LEU A 329 -10.94 0.27 -20.53
CA LEU A 329 -11.12 1.71 -20.38
C LEU A 329 -9.98 2.49 -21.03
N ASP A 330 -10.28 3.68 -21.52
CA ASP A 330 -9.25 4.67 -21.86
C ASP A 330 -8.52 5.15 -20.59
N PHE A 331 -7.35 5.77 -20.78
CA PHE A 331 -6.50 6.24 -19.70
C PHE A 331 -7.23 7.12 -18.67
N THR A 332 -7.96 8.14 -19.14
CA THR A 332 -8.63 9.10 -18.24
C THR A 332 -9.69 8.41 -17.40
N THR A 333 -10.53 7.62 -18.04
CA THR A 333 -11.59 6.86 -17.36
C THR A 333 -11.02 5.77 -16.43
N GLY A 334 -9.95 5.11 -16.86
CA GLY A 334 -9.25 4.12 -16.03
C GLY A 334 -8.67 4.74 -14.75
N ARG A 335 -8.07 5.94 -14.87
CA ARG A 335 -7.56 6.68 -13.73
C ARG A 335 -8.66 7.06 -12.74
N GLU A 336 -9.81 7.56 -13.22
CA GLU A 336 -10.96 7.87 -12.36
C GLU A 336 -11.48 6.64 -11.59
N VAL A 337 -11.41 5.45 -12.20
CA VAL A 337 -11.76 4.18 -11.52
C VAL A 337 -10.73 3.84 -10.44
N LEU A 338 -9.45 4.06 -10.70
CA LEU A 338 -8.38 3.82 -9.70
C LEU A 338 -8.44 4.81 -8.53
N GLU A 339 -8.73 6.10 -8.80
CA GLU A 339 -8.97 7.12 -7.76
C GLU A 339 -10.14 6.71 -6.84
N LEU A 340 -11.21 6.17 -7.40
CA LEU A 340 -12.33 5.65 -6.62
C LEU A 340 -11.91 4.45 -5.74
N ILE A 341 -11.10 3.53 -6.26
CA ILE A 341 -10.60 2.39 -5.49
C ILE A 341 -9.67 2.87 -4.37
N GLU A 342 -8.80 3.83 -4.64
CA GLU A 342 -7.92 4.46 -3.65
C GLU A 342 -8.75 5.10 -2.52
N ASP A 343 -9.78 5.84 -2.84
CA ASP A 343 -10.71 6.45 -1.88
C ASP A 343 -11.38 5.43 -0.95
N LEU A 344 -11.80 4.28 -1.49
CA LEU A 344 -12.40 3.21 -0.69
C LEU A 344 -11.43 2.65 0.35
N ILE A 345 -10.16 2.52 -0.01
CA ILE A 345 -9.11 2.01 0.88
C ILE A 345 -8.74 3.07 1.92
N ALA A 346 -8.53 4.33 1.50
CA ALA A 346 -8.18 5.44 2.37
C ALA A 346 -9.25 5.68 3.46
N LYS A 347 -10.52 5.51 3.11
CA LYS A 347 -11.64 5.58 4.06
C LYS A 347 -11.82 4.32 4.91
N LYS A 348 -10.94 3.33 4.78
CA LYS A 348 -10.97 2.04 5.47
C LYS A 348 -12.31 1.30 5.31
N VAL A 349 -12.91 1.42 4.14
CA VAL A 349 -14.21 0.79 3.83
C VAL A 349 -14.02 -0.70 3.57
N THR A 350 -12.91 -1.09 2.89
CA THR A 350 -12.68 -2.47 2.46
C THR A 350 -11.19 -2.70 2.12
N THR A 351 -10.80 -3.96 2.05
CA THR A 351 -9.54 -4.42 1.44
C THR A 351 -9.76 -4.68 -0.04
N VAL A 352 -8.80 -4.36 -0.89
CA VAL A 352 -8.89 -4.62 -2.33
C VAL A 352 -7.76 -5.55 -2.77
N VAL A 353 -8.11 -6.65 -3.45
CA VAL A 353 -7.18 -7.53 -4.16
C VAL A 353 -7.41 -7.35 -5.65
N MET A 354 -6.44 -6.80 -6.34
CA MET A 354 -6.54 -6.47 -7.77
C MET A 354 -5.59 -7.32 -8.59
N VAL A 355 -6.09 -7.95 -9.64
CA VAL A 355 -5.27 -8.57 -10.69
C VAL A 355 -5.10 -7.56 -11.82
N THR A 356 -3.88 -7.36 -12.26
CA THR A 356 -3.57 -6.59 -13.47
C THR A 356 -2.26 -7.06 -14.10
N HIS A 357 -2.09 -6.78 -15.37
CA HIS A 357 -0.80 -6.92 -16.07
C HIS A 357 -0.07 -5.57 -16.21
N ASN A 358 -0.72 -4.47 -15.81
CA ASN A 358 -0.13 -3.13 -15.90
C ASN A 358 0.75 -2.85 -14.67
N ILE A 359 2.05 -2.70 -14.91
CA ILE A 359 3.06 -2.45 -13.86
C ILE A 359 2.91 -1.06 -13.25
N GLU A 360 2.41 -0.09 -14.01
CA GLU A 360 2.23 1.27 -13.51
C GLU A 360 1.16 1.33 -12.42
N ILE A 361 0.05 0.58 -12.60
CA ILE A 361 -1.02 0.49 -11.59
C ILE A 361 -0.47 -0.10 -10.28
N ALA A 362 0.47 -1.04 -10.36
CA ALA A 362 1.06 -1.64 -9.16
C ALA A 362 1.81 -0.63 -8.27
N LYS A 363 2.17 0.55 -8.79
CA LYS A 363 2.83 1.60 -8.00
C LYS A 363 1.92 2.23 -6.94
N MET A 364 0.60 2.14 -7.10
CA MET A 364 -0.36 2.62 -6.10
C MET A 364 -0.70 1.59 -5.02
N ALA A 365 -0.29 0.34 -5.20
CA ALA A 365 -0.58 -0.74 -4.25
C ALA A 365 0.23 -0.60 -2.95
N ASN A 366 -0.34 -1.00 -1.82
CA ASN A 366 0.41 -1.19 -0.57
C ASN A 366 1.37 -2.38 -0.70
N ARG A 367 0.91 -3.48 -1.33
CA ARG A 367 1.74 -4.65 -1.63
C ARG A 367 1.51 -5.14 -3.04
N VAL A 368 2.59 -5.64 -3.64
CA VAL A 368 2.58 -6.23 -4.97
C VAL A 368 3.13 -7.65 -4.88
N ILE A 369 2.36 -8.62 -5.32
CA ILE A 369 2.86 -9.99 -5.53
C ILE A 369 3.03 -10.27 -7.01
N ARG A 370 4.12 -10.95 -7.36
CA ARG A 370 4.34 -11.44 -8.72
C ARG A 370 4.11 -12.95 -8.77
N VAL A 371 3.17 -13.37 -9.60
CA VAL A 371 2.90 -14.79 -9.88
C VAL A 371 3.62 -15.17 -11.15
N LYS A 372 4.41 -16.25 -11.09
CA LYS A 372 5.12 -16.84 -12.22
C LYS A 372 5.04 -18.36 -12.14
N ASN A 373 4.60 -19.01 -13.21
CA ASN A 373 4.49 -20.48 -13.31
C ASN A 373 3.74 -21.12 -12.13
N GLY A 374 2.66 -20.47 -11.66
CA GLY A 374 1.82 -20.97 -10.57
C GLY A 374 2.40 -20.80 -9.15
N ARG A 375 3.45 -20.00 -8.98
CA ARG A 375 4.08 -19.70 -7.68
C ARG A 375 4.20 -18.20 -7.47
N ILE A 376 4.23 -17.76 -6.23
CA ILE A 376 4.64 -16.39 -5.90
C ILE A 376 6.17 -16.33 -6.07
N SER A 377 6.62 -15.53 -7.01
CA SER A 377 8.05 -15.32 -7.28
C SER A 377 8.65 -14.18 -6.47
N SER A 378 7.86 -13.18 -6.09
CA SER A 378 8.26 -12.10 -5.20
C SER A 378 7.05 -11.46 -4.55
N ILE A 379 7.25 -10.93 -3.34
CA ILE A 379 6.33 -10.02 -2.64
C ILE A 379 7.12 -8.73 -2.40
N ARG A 380 6.53 -7.60 -2.79
CA ARG A 380 7.10 -6.28 -2.55
C ARG A 380 6.08 -5.44 -1.78
N VAL A 381 6.51 -4.80 -0.71
CA VAL A 381 5.77 -3.74 -0.03
C VAL A 381 6.16 -2.42 -0.68
N ASN A 382 5.19 -1.62 -1.10
CA ASN A 382 5.47 -0.25 -1.52
C ASN A 382 5.47 0.61 -0.26
N THR A 383 6.63 1.11 0.08
CA THR A 383 6.82 1.96 1.25
C THR A 383 6.00 3.25 1.13
N TRP A 384 5.93 3.80 -0.08
CA TRP A 384 5.17 5.00 -0.41
C TRP A 384 4.34 4.75 -1.68
N PRO A 385 3.11 4.23 -1.53
CA PRO A 385 2.22 4.03 -2.67
C PRO A 385 1.97 5.35 -3.42
N MET A 386 1.97 5.29 -4.75
CA MET A 386 1.69 6.45 -5.59
C MET A 386 0.18 6.71 -5.61
N HIS A 387 -0.23 7.99 -5.60
CA HIS A 387 -1.63 8.33 -5.83
C HIS A 387 -2.08 7.97 -7.22
N ALA A 388 -3.33 7.51 -7.36
CA ALA A 388 -3.90 7.14 -8.64
C ALA A 388 -3.87 8.31 -9.65
N ALA A 389 -4.02 9.55 -9.17
CA ALA A 389 -3.94 10.77 -9.97
C ALA A 389 -2.57 11.01 -10.63
N ASP A 390 -1.49 10.47 -10.05
CA ASP A 390 -0.10 10.64 -10.52
C ASP A 390 0.37 9.49 -11.43
N LEU A 391 -0.46 8.45 -11.61
CA LEU A 391 -0.14 7.33 -12.49
C LEU A 391 -0.14 7.77 -13.97
N VAL A 392 0.81 7.23 -14.73
CA VAL A 392 0.94 7.44 -16.19
C VAL A 392 1.23 6.09 -16.85
N TRP A 393 0.34 5.61 -17.73
CA TRP A 393 0.51 4.35 -18.47
C TRP A 393 -0.01 4.42 -19.91
#